data_76886bf4431850f6e4aec7798216e831
#
_entry.id   76886bf4431850f6e4aec7798216e831
#
_cell.length_a   1.000
_cell.length_b   1.000
_cell.length_c   1.000
_cell.angle_alpha   90.00
_cell.angle_beta   90.00
_cell.angle_gamma   90.00
#
_symmetry.space_group_name_H-M   'P 1'
#
loop_
_entity.id
_entity.type
_entity.pdbx_description
1 polymer ?
#
loop_
_entity_poly.entity_id
_entity_poly.type
_entity_poly.pdbx_seq_one_letter_code
_entity_poly.pdbx_strand_id
1 'polypeptide(L)'
;MRVAFYGNVCNILYQIVKAVRSCSDVDAHLFVNTSDHMQMLPESDDPEVLADKPEWIHRGAFLPRGWYLAPWTSSLVQQLQNFDLVVAGDVGPMIAQFAGKPLVLCATGGDLTAYPFPLRFLYLYSSLKDRVGVLLKGYWQRRALRKAREVWVTPFYPFLNAVRDLRIEDHAPTGMYFPFPIDIHKIMPRQTPLAVPPELQFSNHTPAPFLIFHPTRIQIDDYSARGAQGQGKNNVMLFQGLGEFVKRHPTLNVRLVLIERDTCMDVPTAKRWLDQANLTRHVIWLKPPRSAGFTRNELVDLYSLCHVVADQFSDVGWFGNVALEGCACSRPVITRIDNGILSRLYSWHPFLPASSPADIATQLLKLYTDTEERKIRGAQGRRWIEEYHSLEATGPVYATRLRHLAQA
;
A
#
# COMPACT_ATOMS: atom_id res chain seq x y z
N MET A 1 -12.45 22.64 -13.73
CA MET A 1 -11.05 22.17 -13.86
C MET A 1 -11.07 20.67 -14.02
N ARG A 2 -10.42 20.16 -15.07
CA ARG A 2 -10.35 18.72 -15.39
C ARG A 2 -8.97 18.16 -15.06
N VAL A 3 -8.93 17.10 -14.26
CA VAL A 3 -7.68 16.47 -13.81
C VAL A 3 -7.66 15.00 -14.21
N ALA A 4 -6.58 14.56 -14.88
CA ALA A 4 -6.37 13.17 -15.24
C ALA A 4 -5.45 12.48 -14.23
N PHE A 5 -5.78 11.25 -13.86
CA PHE A 5 -4.98 10.37 -13.01
C PHE A 5 -4.60 9.10 -13.76
N TYR A 6 -3.33 8.70 -13.71
CA TYR A 6 -2.84 7.48 -14.40
C TYR A 6 -1.70 6.80 -13.63
N GLY A 7 -1.67 5.46 -13.63
CA GLY A 7 -0.67 4.66 -12.91
C GLY A 7 -1.17 4.28 -11.51
N ASN A 8 -2.30 3.61 -11.46
CA ASN A 8 -3.11 3.30 -10.28
C ASN A 8 -2.57 2.10 -9.48
N VAL A 9 -1.41 2.25 -8.85
CA VAL A 9 -0.84 1.17 -8.01
C VAL A 9 -1.68 0.97 -6.75
N CYS A 10 -2.09 -0.28 -6.49
CA CYS A 10 -2.87 -0.66 -5.30
C CYS A 10 -4.10 0.24 -5.06
N ASN A 11 -4.73 0.70 -6.13
CA ASN A 11 -5.89 1.60 -6.12
C ASN A 11 -5.70 2.95 -5.40
N ILE A 12 -4.46 3.39 -5.18
CA ILE A 12 -4.17 4.66 -4.51
C ILE A 12 -4.79 5.84 -5.27
N LEU A 13 -4.54 5.93 -6.58
CA LEU A 13 -5.09 7.03 -7.40
C LEU A 13 -6.60 6.93 -7.56
N TYR A 14 -7.15 5.72 -7.61
CA TYR A 14 -8.59 5.49 -7.61
C TYR A 14 -9.26 6.08 -6.36
N GLN A 15 -8.72 5.82 -5.18
CA GLN A 15 -9.24 6.35 -3.93
C GLN A 15 -9.09 7.88 -3.85
N ILE A 16 -7.99 8.44 -4.36
CA ILE A 16 -7.82 9.90 -4.46
C ILE A 16 -8.88 10.51 -5.38
N VAL A 17 -9.13 9.92 -6.55
CA VAL A 17 -10.17 10.39 -7.47
C VAL A 17 -11.56 10.36 -6.81
N LYS A 18 -11.88 9.26 -6.11
CA LYS A 18 -13.14 9.16 -5.33
C LYS A 18 -13.25 10.29 -4.30
N ALA A 19 -12.20 10.50 -3.51
CA ALA A 19 -12.16 11.53 -2.48
C ALA A 19 -12.35 12.95 -3.08
N VAL A 20 -11.66 13.25 -4.17
CA VAL A 20 -11.78 14.55 -4.85
C VAL A 20 -13.18 14.75 -5.43
N ARG A 21 -13.73 13.74 -6.10
CA ARG A 21 -15.07 13.82 -6.72
C ARG A 21 -16.20 13.93 -5.69
N SER A 22 -16.05 13.32 -4.52
CA SER A 22 -17.09 13.34 -3.47
C SER A 22 -17.23 14.69 -2.76
N CYS A 23 -16.20 15.54 -2.79
CA CYS A 23 -16.16 16.75 -1.95
C CYS A 23 -15.88 18.04 -2.73
N SER A 24 -15.75 17.99 -4.06
CA SER A 24 -15.36 19.18 -4.83
C SER A 24 -15.94 19.19 -6.23
N ASP A 25 -15.83 20.36 -6.89
CA ASP A 25 -16.16 20.61 -8.29
C ASP A 25 -15.02 20.23 -9.26
N VAL A 26 -13.96 19.62 -8.79
CA VAL A 26 -12.87 19.15 -9.62
C VAL A 26 -13.32 17.93 -10.41
N ASP A 27 -13.33 18.03 -11.72
CA ASP A 27 -13.67 16.94 -12.64
C ASP A 27 -12.47 16.01 -12.79
N ALA A 28 -12.34 15.07 -11.83
CA ALA A 28 -11.23 14.13 -11.74
C ALA A 28 -11.53 12.84 -12.50
N HIS A 29 -10.65 12.44 -13.40
CA HIS A 29 -10.76 11.25 -14.26
C HIS A 29 -9.61 10.29 -14.03
N LEU A 30 -9.91 8.99 -13.99
CA LEU A 30 -8.93 7.93 -13.85
C LEU A 30 -8.72 7.19 -15.17
N PHE A 31 -7.48 7.04 -15.57
CA PHE A 31 -7.08 6.21 -16.71
C PHE A 31 -6.49 4.90 -16.17
N VAL A 32 -6.98 3.77 -16.64
CA VAL A 32 -6.50 2.43 -16.28
C VAL A 32 -6.14 1.63 -17.52
N ASN A 33 -5.02 0.96 -17.48
CA ASN A 33 -4.59 0.11 -18.58
C ASN A 33 -5.29 -1.26 -18.45
N THR A 34 -5.90 -1.73 -19.53
CA THR A 34 -6.66 -2.98 -19.54
C THR A 34 -5.82 -4.23 -19.26
N SER A 35 -4.50 -4.15 -19.41
CA SER A 35 -3.55 -5.22 -19.09
C SER A 35 -2.96 -5.11 -17.68
N ASP A 36 -3.40 -4.16 -16.87
CA ASP A 36 -2.91 -4.00 -15.51
C ASP A 36 -3.34 -5.19 -14.63
N HIS A 37 -2.51 -5.46 -13.62
CA HIS A 37 -2.83 -6.48 -12.63
C HIS A 37 -4.13 -6.10 -11.89
N MET A 38 -4.97 -7.08 -11.57
CA MET A 38 -6.27 -6.85 -10.92
C MET A 38 -6.20 -5.92 -9.71
N GLN A 39 -5.14 -5.97 -8.90
CA GLN A 39 -4.94 -5.08 -7.75
C GLN A 39 -4.71 -3.61 -8.12
N MET A 40 -4.52 -3.30 -9.40
CA MET A 40 -4.41 -1.94 -9.94
C MET A 40 -5.71 -1.47 -10.59
N LEU A 41 -6.73 -2.34 -10.61
CA LEU A 41 -8.00 -2.04 -11.25
C LEU A 41 -9.05 -1.68 -10.19
N PRO A 42 -9.88 -0.65 -10.43
CA PRO A 42 -10.91 -0.18 -9.50
C PRO A 42 -11.84 -1.27 -8.98
N GLU A 43 -12.16 -2.26 -9.82
CA GLU A 43 -13.05 -3.37 -9.48
C GLU A 43 -12.51 -4.31 -8.40
N SER A 44 -11.24 -4.25 -8.07
CA SER A 44 -10.71 -4.99 -6.91
C SER A 44 -11.18 -4.41 -5.57
N ASP A 45 -11.44 -3.11 -5.55
CA ASP A 45 -11.99 -2.40 -4.39
C ASP A 45 -13.51 -2.25 -4.49
N ASP A 46 -14.00 -1.93 -5.67
CA ASP A 46 -15.40 -1.63 -5.97
C ASP A 46 -15.90 -2.47 -7.17
N PRO A 47 -16.33 -3.71 -6.97
CA PRO A 47 -16.78 -4.59 -8.07
C PRO A 47 -17.91 -4.02 -8.92
N GLU A 48 -18.76 -3.18 -8.35
CA GLU A 48 -19.87 -2.50 -9.03
C GLU A 48 -19.40 -1.58 -10.18
N VAL A 49 -18.16 -1.11 -10.18
CA VAL A 49 -17.59 -0.28 -11.26
C VAL A 49 -17.64 -0.96 -12.63
N LEU A 50 -17.65 -2.29 -12.67
CA LEU A 50 -17.78 -3.03 -13.93
C LEU A 50 -19.20 -2.94 -14.51
N ALA A 51 -20.22 -2.91 -13.66
CA ALA A 51 -21.62 -2.77 -14.07
C ALA A 51 -21.96 -1.32 -14.37
N ASP A 52 -21.56 -0.40 -13.50
CA ASP A 52 -21.92 1.02 -13.56
C ASP A 52 -21.16 1.77 -14.65
N LYS A 53 -19.97 1.31 -15.02
CA LYS A 53 -19.08 1.89 -16.05
C LYS A 53 -19.02 3.42 -15.98
N PRO A 54 -18.61 4.01 -14.85
CA PRO A 54 -18.65 5.44 -14.67
C PRO A 54 -17.78 6.15 -15.71
N GLU A 55 -18.30 7.22 -16.33
CA GLU A 55 -17.67 7.96 -17.42
C GLU A 55 -16.30 8.56 -17.07
N TRP A 56 -16.01 8.74 -15.79
CA TRP A 56 -14.73 9.26 -15.32
C TRP A 56 -13.63 8.18 -15.23
N ILE A 57 -13.93 6.90 -15.50
CA ILE A 57 -12.94 5.81 -15.61
C ILE A 57 -12.72 5.45 -17.07
N HIS A 58 -11.57 5.83 -17.59
CA HIS A 58 -11.16 5.56 -18.95
C HIS A 58 -10.30 4.30 -19.02
N ARG A 59 -10.71 3.34 -19.84
CA ARG A 59 -10.00 2.06 -20.01
C ARG A 59 -9.38 1.99 -21.40
N GLY A 60 -8.11 1.55 -21.46
CA GLY A 60 -7.42 1.43 -22.75
C GLY A 60 -6.14 0.61 -22.67
N ALA A 61 -5.61 0.25 -23.85
CA ALA A 61 -4.29 -0.38 -23.97
C ALA A 61 -3.20 0.71 -24.12
N PHE A 62 -2.90 1.40 -23.04
CA PHE A 62 -1.99 2.55 -23.04
C PHE A 62 -0.51 2.18 -23.03
N LEU A 63 -0.17 0.94 -22.69
CA LEU A 63 1.19 0.41 -22.60
C LEU A 63 1.43 -0.70 -23.66
N PRO A 64 1.53 -0.36 -24.95
CA PRO A 64 1.87 -1.35 -25.97
C PRO A 64 3.27 -1.93 -25.72
N ARG A 65 3.54 -3.13 -26.25
CA ARG A 65 4.85 -3.77 -26.10
C ARG A 65 5.97 -2.83 -26.58
N GLY A 66 6.98 -2.59 -25.77
CA GLY A 66 8.10 -1.70 -26.09
C GLY A 66 7.77 -0.20 -26.01
N TRP A 67 6.68 0.18 -25.36
CA TRP A 67 6.25 1.58 -25.16
C TRP A 67 7.38 2.51 -24.68
N TYR A 68 8.33 1.99 -23.89
CA TYR A 68 9.45 2.76 -23.35
C TYR A 68 10.48 3.21 -24.42
N LEU A 69 10.42 2.67 -25.64
CA LEU A 69 11.26 3.12 -26.76
C LEU A 69 10.76 4.46 -27.33
N ALA A 70 9.44 4.65 -27.35
CA ALA A 70 8.80 5.85 -27.88
C ALA A 70 7.54 6.21 -27.04
N PRO A 71 7.69 6.62 -25.76
CA PRO A 71 6.55 6.82 -24.87
C PRO A 71 5.60 7.93 -25.35
N TRP A 72 6.07 8.86 -26.16
CA TRP A 72 5.25 9.94 -26.77
C TRP A 72 4.25 9.45 -27.82
N THR A 73 4.37 8.22 -28.31
CA THR A 73 3.43 7.63 -29.27
C THR A 73 2.23 6.95 -28.61
N SER A 74 2.19 6.87 -27.29
CA SER A 74 1.05 6.29 -26.56
C SER A 74 -0.24 7.09 -26.84
N SER A 75 -1.34 6.38 -27.13
CA SER A 75 -2.67 6.99 -27.27
C SER A 75 -3.11 7.75 -26.01
N LEU A 76 -2.55 7.42 -24.85
CA LEU A 76 -2.77 8.14 -23.61
C LEU A 76 -2.32 9.59 -23.71
N VAL A 77 -1.19 9.87 -24.39
CA VAL A 77 -0.65 11.24 -24.51
C VAL A 77 -1.68 12.18 -25.14
N GLN A 78 -2.35 11.74 -26.22
CA GLN A 78 -3.38 12.54 -26.90
C GLN A 78 -4.60 12.76 -25.99
N GLN A 79 -5.02 11.73 -25.25
CA GLN A 79 -6.16 11.85 -24.34
C GLN A 79 -5.88 12.82 -23.18
N LEU A 80 -4.66 12.78 -22.61
CA LEU A 80 -4.24 13.66 -21.53
C LEU A 80 -4.17 15.14 -21.92
N GLN A 81 -4.04 15.45 -23.21
CA GLN A 81 -4.05 16.84 -23.71
C GLN A 81 -5.37 17.58 -23.45
N ASN A 82 -6.46 16.85 -23.21
CA ASN A 82 -7.78 17.42 -22.92
C ASN A 82 -7.99 17.79 -21.45
N PHE A 83 -6.97 17.67 -20.61
CA PHE A 83 -7.02 17.95 -19.17
C PHE A 83 -6.16 19.17 -18.82
N ASP A 84 -6.48 19.80 -17.70
CA ASP A 84 -5.75 20.98 -17.23
C ASP A 84 -4.48 20.56 -16.46
N LEU A 85 -4.53 19.41 -15.78
CA LEU A 85 -3.47 18.87 -14.94
C LEU A 85 -3.44 17.34 -15.03
N VAL A 86 -2.26 16.75 -14.94
CA VAL A 86 -2.08 15.28 -14.88
C VAL A 86 -1.40 14.88 -13.58
N VAL A 87 -2.00 13.95 -12.85
CA VAL A 87 -1.38 13.26 -11.69
C VAL A 87 -1.02 11.84 -12.13
N ALA A 88 0.24 11.48 -12.00
CA ALA A 88 0.72 10.18 -12.47
C ALA A 88 1.57 9.45 -11.44
N GLY A 89 1.34 8.14 -11.29
CA GLY A 89 2.13 7.23 -10.47
C GLY A 89 2.80 6.12 -11.31
N ASP A 90 3.63 5.29 -10.68
CA ASP A 90 4.32 4.15 -11.28
C ASP A 90 5.07 4.53 -12.57
N VAL A 91 4.73 3.90 -13.70
CA VAL A 91 5.30 4.20 -15.03
C VAL A 91 4.59 5.38 -15.72
N GLY A 92 3.48 5.84 -15.17
CA GLY A 92 2.65 6.90 -15.73
C GLY A 92 3.41 8.18 -16.06
N PRO A 93 4.28 8.70 -15.17
CA PRO A 93 5.04 9.93 -15.44
C PRO A 93 5.92 9.84 -16.69
N MET A 94 6.45 8.65 -17.01
CA MET A 94 7.30 8.45 -18.20
C MET A 94 6.56 8.76 -19.49
N ILE A 95 5.23 8.60 -19.53
CA ILE A 95 4.36 8.87 -20.67
C ILE A 95 3.71 10.25 -20.55
N ALA A 96 3.13 10.55 -19.38
CA ALA A 96 2.36 11.77 -19.15
C ALA A 96 3.14 13.06 -19.42
N GLN A 97 4.46 13.06 -19.21
CA GLN A 97 5.34 14.21 -19.50
C GLN A 97 5.31 14.71 -20.95
N PHE A 98 4.75 13.93 -21.88
CA PHE A 98 4.64 14.29 -23.31
C PHE A 98 3.27 14.90 -23.66
N ALA A 99 2.33 14.95 -22.73
CA ALA A 99 1.02 15.57 -22.97
C ALA A 99 1.07 17.10 -23.03
N GLY A 100 2.18 17.74 -22.65
CA GLY A 100 2.33 19.20 -22.63
C GLY A 100 1.50 19.87 -21.51
N LYS A 101 1.11 19.12 -20.49
CA LYS A 101 0.31 19.59 -19.36
C LYS A 101 1.16 19.63 -18.08
N PRO A 102 0.80 20.47 -17.09
CA PRO A 102 1.37 20.39 -15.76
C PRO A 102 1.29 18.95 -15.24
N LEU A 103 2.41 18.44 -14.73
CA LEU A 103 2.52 17.06 -14.24
C LEU A 103 2.79 17.05 -12.76
N VAL A 104 2.00 16.29 -12.02
CA VAL A 104 2.26 15.91 -10.63
C VAL A 104 2.62 14.44 -10.59
N LEU A 105 3.68 14.09 -9.90
CA LEU A 105 4.05 12.71 -9.67
C LEU A 105 3.59 12.30 -8.27
N CYS A 106 2.73 11.26 -8.20
CA CYS A 106 2.35 10.63 -6.94
C CYS A 106 3.23 9.41 -6.70
N ALA A 107 4.23 9.54 -5.83
CA ALA A 107 5.18 8.48 -5.57
C ALA A 107 4.54 7.33 -4.78
N THR A 108 4.60 6.11 -5.32
CA THR A 108 3.99 4.92 -4.73
C THR A 108 5.00 3.85 -4.30
N GLY A 109 6.28 4.03 -4.66
CA GLY A 109 7.33 3.08 -4.32
C GLY A 109 8.50 3.12 -5.29
N GLY A 110 8.64 2.09 -6.12
CA GLY A 110 9.74 1.92 -7.09
C GLY A 110 9.82 3.03 -8.14
N ASP A 111 8.75 3.73 -8.40
CA ASP A 111 8.68 4.90 -9.27
C ASP A 111 9.60 6.05 -8.82
N LEU A 112 9.85 6.15 -7.52
CA LEU A 112 10.80 7.11 -6.95
C LEU A 112 12.12 6.46 -6.49
N THR A 113 12.08 5.24 -5.93
CA THR A 113 13.26 4.63 -5.30
C THR A 113 14.05 3.68 -6.20
N ALA A 114 13.46 3.19 -7.30
CA ALA A 114 14.09 2.19 -8.17
C ALA A 114 14.23 2.66 -9.62
N TYR A 115 13.14 3.03 -10.29
CA TYR A 115 13.20 3.39 -11.71
C TYR A 115 14.18 4.52 -12.03
N PRO A 116 14.29 5.59 -11.20
CA PRO A 116 15.29 6.64 -11.45
C PRO A 116 16.74 6.18 -11.28
N PHE A 117 16.98 5.02 -10.68
CA PHE A 117 18.32 4.50 -10.37
C PHE A 117 18.62 3.17 -11.06
N PRO A 118 18.43 3.05 -12.39
CA PRO A 118 18.52 1.77 -13.11
C PRO A 118 19.87 1.07 -12.94
N LEU A 119 20.97 1.82 -12.80
CA LEU A 119 22.31 1.24 -12.65
C LEU A 119 22.46 0.44 -11.34
N ARG A 120 21.71 0.80 -10.28
CA ARG A 120 21.74 0.05 -9.01
C ARG A 120 21.14 -1.34 -9.13
N PHE A 121 20.35 -1.60 -10.17
CA PHE A 121 19.54 -2.82 -10.31
C PHE A 121 19.82 -3.59 -11.61
N LEU A 122 20.82 -3.19 -12.42
CA LEU A 122 21.14 -3.86 -13.70
C LEU A 122 21.53 -5.33 -13.53
N TYR A 123 22.08 -5.71 -12.37
CA TYR A 123 22.47 -7.09 -12.09
C TYR A 123 21.26 -8.05 -11.99
N LEU A 124 20.06 -7.53 -11.78
CA LEU A 124 18.82 -8.31 -11.73
C LEU A 124 18.33 -8.76 -13.12
N TYR A 125 18.90 -8.21 -14.19
CA TYR A 125 18.47 -8.46 -15.57
C TYR A 125 19.55 -9.21 -16.34
N SER A 126 19.22 -10.39 -16.83
CA SER A 126 20.16 -11.25 -17.56
C SER A 126 20.30 -10.84 -19.02
N SER A 127 19.19 -10.43 -19.67
CA SER A 127 19.21 -10.11 -21.10
C SER A 127 19.64 -8.66 -21.38
N LEU A 128 20.39 -8.44 -22.48
CA LEU A 128 20.76 -7.10 -22.91
C LEU A 128 19.53 -6.23 -23.22
N LYS A 129 18.49 -6.83 -23.80
CA LYS A 129 17.23 -6.14 -24.11
C LYS A 129 16.57 -5.59 -22.86
N ASP A 130 16.50 -6.39 -21.77
CA ASP A 130 15.88 -5.96 -20.52
C ASP A 130 16.72 -4.88 -19.85
N ARG A 131 18.06 -5.00 -19.89
CA ARG A 131 18.97 -3.95 -19.40
C ARG A 131 18.77 -2.63 -20.12
N VAL A 132 18.71 -2.64 -21.45
CA VAL A 132 18.41 -1.42 -22.25
C VAL A 132 17.02 -0.87 -21.88
N GLY A 133 16.01 -1.72 -21.77
CA GLY A 133 14.66 -1.31 -21.37
C GLY A 133 14.63 -0.61 -20.01
N VAL A 134 15.36 -1.15 -19.03
CA VAL A 134 15.45 -0.57 -17.67
C VAL A 134 16.19 0.77 -17.70
N LEU A 135 17.27 0.90 -18.48
CA LEU A 135 17.99 2.15 -18.64
C LEU A 135 17.12 3.25 -19.27
N LEU A 136 16.36 2.91 -20.31
CA LEU A 136 15.44 3.85 -20.97
C LEU A 136 14.31 4.28 -20.03
N LYS A 137 13.70 3.35 -19.31
CA LYS A 137 12.68 3.68 -18.29
C LYS A 137 13.27 4.62 -17.23
N GLY A 138 14.48 4.33 -16.75
CA GLY A 138 15.17 5.20 -15.79
C GLY A 138 15.42 6.61 -16.31
N TYR A 139 15.82 6.72 -17.58
CA TYR A 139 15.98 8.02 -18.23
C TYR A 139 14.66 8.80 -18.30
N TRP A 140 13.57 8.16 -18.75
CA TRP A 140 12.26 8.82 -18.85
C TRP A 140 11.71 9.20 -17.47
N GLN A 141 11.90 8.36 -16.47
CA GLN A 141 11.44 8.66 -15.10
C GLN A 141 12.19 9.85 -14.50
N ARG A 142 13.52 9.90 -14.63
CA ARG A 142 14.31 11.07 -14.18
C ARG A 142 13.89 12.35 -14.89
N ARG A 143 13.64 12.25 -16.20
CA ARG A 143 13.19 13.40 -16.98
C ARG A 143 11.81 13.87 -16.53
N ALA A 144 10.89 12.96 -16.26
CA ALA A 144 9.56 13.28 -15.75
C ALA A 144 9.62 13.93 -14.36
N LEU A 145 10.43 13.37 -13.44
CA LEU A 145 10.64 13.92 -12.10
C LEU A 145 11.15 15.36 -12.12
N ARG A 146 12.13 15.67 -12.98
CA ARG A 146 12.67 17.03 -13.13
C ARG A 146 11.70 18.00 -13.80
N LYS A 147 10.73 17.51 -14.56
CA LYS A 147 9.70 18.31 -15.23
C LYS A 147 8.41 18.42 -14.43
N ALA A 148 8.25 17.55 -13.42
CA ALA A 148 7.07 17.58 -12.59
C ALA A 148 6.96 18.95 -11.90
N ARG A 149 5.75 19.49 -11.88
CA ARG A 149 5.44 20.69 -11.10
C ARG A 149 5.54 20.39 -9.61
N GLU A 150 5.17 19.16 -9.22
CA GLU A 150 5.29 18.68 -7.87
C GLU A 150 5.43 17.16 -7.82
N VAL A 151 6.14 16.65 -6.80
CA VAL A 151 6.28 15.23 -6.49
C VAL A 151 5.69 14.99 -5.10
N TRP A 152 4.57 14.30 -5.03
CA TRP A 152 3.97 13.91 -3.75
C TRP A 152 4.69 12.72 -3.17
N VAL A 153 5.24 12.89 -2.00
CA VAL A 153 6.06 11.86 -1.34
C VAL A 153 5.52 11.54 0.05
N THR A 154 5.55 10.27 0.40
CA THR A 154 5.41 9.86 1.80
C THR A 154 6.74 10.14 2.51
N PRO A 155 6.77 10.82 3.67
CA PRO A 155 8.00 11.29 4.29
C PRO A 155 8.74 10.20 5.07
N PHE A 156 9.02 9.05 4.45
CA PHE A 156 9.86 8.02 5.03
C PHE A 156 11.24 7.96 4.36
N TYR A 157 12.23 7.45 5.08
CA TYR A 157 13.64 7.58 4.70
C TYR A 157 13.97 7.19 3.26
N PRO A 158 13.50 6.08 2.69
CA PRO A 158 13.81 5.73 1.31
C PRO A 158 13.38 6.80 0.29
N PHE A 159 12.20 7.44 0.50
CA PHE A 159 11.71 8.49 -0.38
C PHE A 159 12.51 9.79 -0.18
N LEU A 160 12.75 10.18 1.07
CA LEU A 160 13.54 11.37 1.38
C LEU A 160 14.97 11.27 0.81
N ASN A 161 15.60 10.10 0.92
CA ASN A 161 16.89 9.83 0.32
C ASN A 161 16.84 9.91 -1.21
N ALA A 162 15.81 9.34 -1.84
CA ALA A 162 15.65 9.39 -3.29
C ALA A 162 15.45 10.83 -3.80
N VAL A 163 14.65 11.64 -3.10
CA VAL A 163 14.43 13.07 -3.40
C VAL A 163 15.76 13.81 -3.40
N ARG A 164 16.58 13.62 -2.33
CA ARG A 164 17.90 14.22 -2.22
C ARG A 164 18.87 13.75 -3.30
N ASP A 165 18.94 12.44 -3.57
CA ASP A 165 19.83 11.86 -4.58
C ASP A 165 19.48 12.33 -5.99
N LEU A 166 18.21 12.62 -6.26
CA LEU A 166 17.71 13.15 -7.53
C LEU A 166 17.81 14.67 -7.63
N ARG A 167 18.08 15.37 -6.51
CA ARG A 167 18.11 16.84 -6.40
C ARG A 167 16.81 17.47 -6.89
N ILE A 168 15.69 17.01 -6.32
CA ILE A 168 14.33 17.46 -6.66
C ILE A 168 13.58 18.02 -5.44
N GLU A 169 14.30 18.46 -4.42
CA GLU A 169 13.74 19.00 -3.17
C GLU A 169 12.77 20.15 -3.43
N ASP A 170 13.10 21.00 -4.40
CA ASP A 170 12.27 22.15 -4.79
C ASP A 170 10.91 21.74 -5.37
N HIS A 171 10.80 20.53 -5.92
CA HIS A 171 9.59 19.95 -6.50
C HIS A 171 8.90 18.92 -5.60
N ALA A 172 9.56 18.52 -4.50
CA ALA A 172 9.05 17.50 -3.59
C ALA A 172 8.89 18.11 -2.18
N PRO A 173 7.77 18.76 -1.89
CA PRO A 173 7.53 19.40 -0.59
C PRO A 173 7.44 18.34 0.51
N THR A 174 8.58 17.98 1.09
CA THR A 174 8.70 16.95 2.15
C THR A 174 8.03 17.34 3.47
N GLY A 175 7.69 18.62 3.62
CA GLY A 175 6.90 19.13 4.75
C GLY A 175 5.38 18.99 4.56
N MET A 176 4.93 18.52 3.41
CA MET A 176 3.51 18.25 3.13
C MET A 176 3.33 16.74 2.96
N TYR A 177 2.30 16.23 3.59
CA TYR A 177 1.89 14.83 3.42
C TYR A 177 0.54 14.77 2.71
N PHE A 178 0.45 13.87 1.75
CA PHE A 178 -0.77 13.55 1.05
C PHE A 178 -1.27 12.19 1.55
N PRO A 179 -2.19 12.17 2.53
CA PRO A 179 -2.65 10.95 3.17
C PRO A 179 -3.41 10.08 2.17
N PHE A 180 -3.17 8.77 2.19
CA PHE A 180 -3.92 7.83 1.36
C PHE A 180 -5.37 7.77 1.82
N PRO A 181 -6.33 8.02 0.91
CA PRO A 181 -7.75 7.97 1.26
C PRO A 181 -8.22 6.54 1.51
N ILE A 182 -9.08 6.38 2.49
CA ILE A 182 -9.76 5.14 2.84
C ILE A 182 -11.27 5.36 2.75
N ASP A 183 -11.95 4.53 1.98
CA ASP A 183 -13.42 4.51 1.96
C ASP A 183 -13.94 3.83 3.23
N ILE A 184 -14.23 4.64 4.24
CA ILE A 184 -14.66 4.17 5.55
C ILE A 184 -16.06 3.55 5.55
N HIS A 185 -16.85 3.75 4.51
CA HIS A 185 -18.17 3.16 4.35
C HIS A 185 -18.09 1.74 3.80
N LYS A 186 -17.01 1.40 3.10
CA LYS A 186 -16.73 0.07 2.56
C LYS A 186 -15.75 -0.72 3.44
N ILE A 187 -14.73 -0.03 3.97
CA ILE A 187 -13.76 -0.64 4.88
C ILE A 187 -14.19 -0.31 6.32
N MET A 188 -14.99 -1.20 6.89
CA MET A 188 -15.55 -1.05 8.22
C MET A 188 -15.68 -2.42 8.91
N PRO A 189 -15.69 -2.47 10.25
CA PRO A 189 -15.82 -3.74 10.96
C PRO A 189 -17.19 -4.38 10.67
N ARG A 190 -17.19 -5.68 10.39
CA ARG A 190 -18.40 -6.47 10.20
C ARG A 190 -18.68 -7.31 11.44
N GLN A 191 -19.91 -7.24 11.95
CA GLN A 191 -20.34 -8.12 13.04
C GLN A 191 -20.45 -9.56 12.58
N THR A 192 -20.96 -9.75 11.36
CA THR A 192 -21.04 -11.05 10.71
C THR A 192 -20.29 -10.98 9.40
N PRO A 193 -19.15 -11.69 9.24
CA PRO A 193 -18.43 -11.80 7.99
C PRO A 193 -19.31 -12.41 6.90
N LEU A 194 -19.16 -11.97 5.66
CA LEU A 194 -19.87 -12.52 4.50
C LEU A 194 -19.35 -13.90 4.13
N ALA A 195 -18.03 -14.11 4.32
CA ALA A 195 -17.39 -15.39 4.07
C ALA A 195 -16.29 -15.65 5.11
N VAL A 196 -16.29 -16.86 5.68
CA VAL A 196 -15.25 -17.32 6.61
C VAL A 196 -14.47 -18.44 5.94
N PRO A 197 -13.17 -18.27 5.67
CA PRO A 197 -12.33 -19.33 5.13
C PRO A 197 -12.39 -20.60 6.00
N PRO A 198 -12.35 -21.80 5.40
CA PRO A 198 -12.40 -23.07 6.16
C PRO A 198 -11.34 -23.15 7.25
N GLU A 199 -10.13 -22.60 7.00
CA GLU A 199 -9.00 -22.59 7.92
C GLU A 199 -9.26 -21.72 9.18
N LEU A 200 -10.26 -20.84 9.15
CA LEU A 200 -10.67 -19.98 10.27
C LEU A 200 -11.99 -20.42 10.90
N GLN A 201 -12.55 -21.57 10.49
CA GLN A 201 -13.73 -22.19 11.09
C GLN A 201 -13.29 -23.10 12.24
N PHE A 202 -13.37 -22.60 13.48
CA PHE A 202 -13.00 -23.38 14.66
C PHE A 202 -14.22 -24.13 15.23
N SER A 203 -14.01 -25.35 15.73
CA SER A 203 -15.11 -26.14 16.31
C SER A 203 -15.59 -25.50 17.61
N ASN A 204 -16.89 -25.63 17.89
CA ASN A 204 -17.52 -25.10 19.10
C ASN A 204 -17.02 -25.80 20.40
N HIS A 205 -16.23 -26.87 20.28
CA HIS A 205 -15.75 -27.67 21.42
C HIS A 205 -14.41 -27.20 21.97
N THR A 206 -13.72 -26.27 21.27
CA THR A 206 -12.44 -25.71 21.73
C THR A 206 -12.51 -24.18 21.69
N PRO A 207 -11.95 -23.49 22.70
CA PRO A 207 -11.88 -22.03 22.64
C PRO A 207 -11.19 -21.57 21.35
N ALA A 208 -11.82 -20.65 20.62
CA ALA A 208 -11.25 -20.07 19.44
C ALA A 208 -9.89 -19.41 19.74
N PRO A 209 -8.89 -19.56 18.88
CA PRO A 209 -7.59 -18.95 19.09
C PRO A 209 -7.64 -17.44 18.99
N PHE A 210 -6.71 -16.79 19.66
CA PHE A 210 -6.43 -15.37 19.41
C PHE A 210 -5.75 -15.21 18.06
N LEU A 211 -6.39 -14.51 17.13
CA LEU A 211 -5.95 -14.37 15.73
C LEU A 211 -5.17 -13.07 15.52
N ILE A 212 -3.95 -13.19 15.01
CA ILE A 212 -3.09 -12.09 14.56
C ILE A 212 -3.12 -12.11 13.04
N PHE A 213 -3.61 -11.05 12.39
CA PHE A 213 -3.67 -11.00 10.94
C PHE A 213 -2.50 -10.20 10.35
N HIS A 214 -1.77 -10.82 9.43
CA HIS A 214 -0.66 -10.19 8.72
C HIS A 214 -0.83 -10.39 7.20
N PRO A 215 -1.67 -9.58 6.54
CA PRO A 215 -1.88 -9.68 5.09
C PRO A 215 -0.75 -9.08 4.27
N THR A 216 0.29 -8.56 4.93
CA THR A 216 1.45 -7.98 4.27
C THR A 216 2.20 -9.03 3.45
N ARG A 217 2.74 -8.62 2.31
CA ARG A 217 3.53 -9.50 1.46
C ARG A 217 4.67 -10.16 2.25
N ILE A 218 4.82 -11.48 2.09
CA ILE A 218 5.93 -12.22 2.68
C ILE A 218 7.23 -11.89 1.93
N GLN A 219 8.24 -11.45 2.68
CA GLN A 219 9.57 -11.15 2.18
C GLN A 219 10.58 -11.50 3.26
N ILE A 220 11.31 -12.59 3.06
CA ILE A 220 12.27 -13.16 4.03
C ILE A 220 13.68 -12.69 3.73
N ASP A 221 14.01 -12.58 2.44
CA ASP A 221 15.33 -12.18 1.98
C ASP A 221 15.36 -10.67 1.73
N ASP A 222 16.09 -9.95 2.58
CA ASP A 222 16.35 -8.51 2.43
C ASP A 222 17.26 -8.21 1.22
N TYR A 223 17.99 -9.21 0.71
CA TYR A 223 18.79 -9.12 -0.52
C TYR A 223 17.97 -9.35 -1.79
N SER A 224 16.66 -9.63 -1.66
CA SER A 224 15.77 -9.65 -2.82
C SER A 224 15.77 -8.30 -3.53
N ALA A 225 15.41 -8.29 -4.82
CA ALA A 225 15.30 -7.07 -5.61
C ALA A 225 14.44 -5.99 -4.94
N ARG A 226 13.43 -6.39 -4.17
CA ARG A 226 12.52 -5.49 -3.46
C ARG A 226 13.09 -4.98 -2.14
N GLY A 227 13.85 -5.81 -1.42
CA GLY A 227 14.58 -5.40 -0.23
C GLY A 227 15.62 -4.33 -0.57
N ALA A 228 16.41 -4.57 -1.62
CA ALA A 228 17.38 -3.61 -2.14
C ALA A 228 16.75 -2.28 -2.58
N GLN A 229 15.46 -2.29 -2.97
CA GLN A 229 14.69 -1.09 -3.32
C GLN A 229 14.08 -0.36 -2.10
N GLY A 230 14.39 -0.77 -0.88
CA GLY A 230 13.80 -0.19 0.34
C GLY A 230 12.33 -0.57 0.56
N GLN A 231 11.86 -1.67 -0.04
CA GLN A 231 10.49 -2.16 0.09
C GLN A 231 10.38 -3.40 1.00
N GLY A 232 11.41 -3.68 1.77
CA GLY A 232 11.46 -4.76 2.74
C GLY A 232 10.34 -4.66 3.77
N LYS A 233 9.82 -5.81 4.23
CA LYS A 233 8.73 -5.88 5.20
C LYS A 233 9.18 -6.38 6.57
N ASN A 234 10.37 -6.99 6.62
CA ASN A 234 10.95 -7.61 7.82
C ASN A 234 9.95 -8.56 8.54
N ASN A 235 9.38 -9.51 7.77
CA ASN A 235 8.45 -10.50 8.33
C ASN A 235 9.13 -11.40 9.37
N VAL A 236 10.46 -11.59 9.27
CA VAL A 236 11.25 -12.39 10.23
C VAL A 236 11.11 -11.82 11.64
N MET A 237 11.12 -10.51 11.80
CA MET A 237 10.92 -9.87 13.10
C MET A 237 9.56 -10.23 13.73
N LEU A 238 8.48 -10.28 12.92
CA LEU A 238 7.16 -10.73 13.39
C LEU A 238 7.20 -12.20 13.82
N PHE A 239 7.85 -13.06 13.03
CA PHE A 239 7.96 -14.49 13.37
C PHE A 239 8.77 -14.72 14.64
N GLN A 240 9.86 -13.99 14.84
CA GLN A 240 10.63 -14.00 16.07
C GLN A 240 9.82 -13.52 17.28
N GLY A 241 9.04 -12.43 17.11
CA GLY A 241 8.15 -11.91 18.15
C GLY A 241 7.05 -12.91 18.54
N LEU A 242 6.45 -13.60 17.56
CA LEU A 242 5.54 -14.71 17.83
C LEU A 242 6.24 -15.84 18.59
N GLY A 243 7.46 -16.20 18.18
CA GLY A 243 8.26 -17.24 18.85
C GLY A 243 8.55 -16.90 20.32
N GLU A 244 8.95 -15.65 20.59
CA GLU A 244 9.14 -15.18 21.97
C GLU A 244 7.84 -15.22 22.78
N PHE A 245 6.72 -14.78 22.20
CA PHE A 245 5.42 -14.83 22.86
C PHE A 245 5.02 -16.27 23.22
N VAL A 246 5.10 -17.20 22.27
CA VAL A 246 4.75 -18.62 22.49
C VAL A 246 5.66 -19.27 23.51
N LYS A 247 6.97 -18.99 23.45
CA LYS A 247 7.94 -19.53 24.41
C LYS A 247 7.67 -19.08 25.85
N ARG A 248 7.30 -17.79 26.02
CA ARG A 248 7.00 -17.22 27.35
C ARG A 248 5.62 -17.66 27.87
N HIS A 249 4.69 -17.95 26.97
CA HIS A 249 3.28 -18.22 27.28
C HIS A 249 2.75 -19.46 26.54
N PRO A 250 3.30 -20.67 26.83
CA PRO A 250 3.04 -21.87 26.02
C PRO A 250 1.60 -22.41 26.12
N THR A 251 0.83 -21.97 27.11
CA THR A 251 -0.58 -22.37 27.31
C THR A 251 -1.58 -21.46 26.55
N LEU A 252 -1.13 -20.32 26.04
CA LEU A 252 -2.00 -19.39 25.33
C LEU A 252 -2.26 -19.85 23.90
N ASN A 253 -3.55 -19.88 23.51
CA ASN A 253 -3.96 -20.30 22.18
C ASN A 253 -3.91 -19.14 21.20
N VAL A 254 -2.83 -19.03 20.43
CA VAL A 254 -2.59 -17.96 19.45
C VAL A 254 -2.33 -18.53 18.07
N ARG A 255 -2.82 -17.85 17.03
CA ARG A 255 -2.52 -18.14 15.61
C ARG A 255 -2.18 -16.88 14.85
N LEU A 256 -1.08 -16.92 14.10
CA LEU A 256 -0.72 -15.92 13.10
C LEU A 256 -1.35 -16.33 11.77
N VAL A 257 -2.16 -15.45 11.21
CA VAL A 257 -2.87 -15.67 9.93
C VAL A 257 -2.09 -14.95 8.83
N LEU A 258 -1.58 -15.69 7.87
CA LEU A 258 -0.77 -15.23 6.75
C LEU A 258 -1.48 -15.51 5.42
N ILE A 259 -1.19 -14.73 4.39
CA ILE A 259 -1.72 -14.96 3.04
C ILE A 259 -0.64 -15.64 2.18
N GLU A 260 -0.96 -16.84 1.68
CA GLU A 260 -0.14 -17.57 0.72
C GLU A 260 -0.43 -17.08 -0.70
N ARG A 261 0.37 -16.13 -1.20
CA ARG A 261 0.24 -15.61 -2.57
C ARG A 261 1.14 -16.37 -3.52
N ASP A 262 0.59 -16.93 -4.59
CA ASP A 262 1.36 -17.66 -5.63
C ASP A 262 2.47 -16.80 -6.26
N THR A 263 2.29 -15.48 -6.30
CA THR A 263 3.28 -14.53 -6.83
C THR A 263 4.40 -14.19 -5.86
N CYS A 264 4.37 -14.74 -4.63
CA CYS A 264 5.35 -14.44 -3.59
C CYS A 264 6.40 -15.57 -3.48
N MET A 265 7.57 -15.35 -4.05
CA MET A 265 8.67 -16.33 -4.10
C MET A 265 9.19 -16.74 -2.73
N ASP A 266 8.98 -15.92 -1.69
CA ASP A 266 9.52 -16.16 -0.34
C ASP A 266 8.63 -17.02 0.55
N VAL A 267 7.41 -17.38 0.11
CA VAL A 267 6.49 -18.21 0.91
C VAL A 267 7.11 -19.57 1.28
N PRO A 268 7.77 -20.34 0.37
CA PRO A 268 8.41 -21.59 0.75
C PRO A 268 9.55 -21.39 1.77
N THR A 269 10.30 -20.30 1.66
CA THR A 269 11.37 -19.96 2.61
C THR A 269 10.81 -19.59 3.98
N ALA A 270 9.71 -18.83 4.03
CA ALA A 270 9.00 -18.51 5.26
C ALA A 270 8.47 -19.77 5.96
N LYS A 271 7.87 -20.70 5.20
CA LYS A 271 7.39 -21.98 5.75
C LYS A 271 8.52 -22.78 6.38
N ARG A 272 9.69 -22.91 5.70
CA ARG A 272 10.87 -23.57 6.27
C ARG A 272 11.38 -22.88 7.53
N TRP A 273 11.43 -21.56 7.53
CA TRP A 273 11.86 -20.78 8.69
C TRP A 273 10.96 -21.03 9.91
N LEU A 274 9.64 -20.99 9.70
CA LEU A 274 8.64 -21.22 10.75
C LEU A 274 8.71 -22.67 11.29
N ASP A 275 8.98 -23.63 10.42
CA ASP A 275 9.17 -25.04 10.81
C ASP A 275 10.41 -25.22 11.68
N GLN A 276 11.55 -24.68 11.26
CA GLN A 276 12.80 -24.70 12.04
C GLN A 276 12.66 -24.01 13.41
N ALA A 277 11.80 -22.98 13.48
CA ALA A 277 11.49 -22.29 14.73
C ALA A 277 10.40 -23.00 15.59
N ASN A 278 9.87 -24.16 15.16
CA ASN A 278 8.77 -24.89 15.79
C ASN A 278 7.47 -24.04 15.93
N LEU A 279 7.23 -23.17 14.98
CA LEU A 279 6.06 -22.26 14.97
C LEU A 279 4.94 -22.68 14.01
N THR A 280 5.11 -23.74 13.23
CA THR A 280 4.16 -24.19 12.21
C THR A 280 2.74 -24.35 12.77
N ARG A 281 2.59 -24.93 13.97
CA ARG A 281 1.28 -25.11 14.64
C ARG A 281 0.61 -23.78 15.05
N HIS A 282 1.34 -22.68 15.09
CA HIS A 282 0.86 -21.35 15.46
C HIS A 282 0.58 -20.46 14.26
N VAL A 283 0.65 -20.99 13.04
CA VAL A 283 0.46 -20.26 11.80
C VAL A 283 -0.66 -20.89 10.98
N ILE A 284 -1.53 -20.04 10.44
CA ILE A 284 -2.56 -20.39 9.47
C ILE A 284 -2.21 -19.70 8.16
N TRP A 285 -2.08 -20.48 7.08
CA TRP A 285 -1.88 -19.97 5.75
C TRP A 285 -3.20 -19.95 5.00
N LEU A 286 -3.64 -18.75 4.62
CA LEU A 286 -4.84 -18.58 3.79
C LEU A 286 -4.44 -18.49 2.33
N LYS A 287 -4.95 -19.38 1.51
CA LYS A 287 -4.77 -19.34 0.07
C LYS A 287 -5.90 -18.52 -0.55
N PRO A 288 -5.61 -17.44 -1.28
CA PRO A 288 -6.64 -16.68 -1.96
C PRO A 288 -7.37 -17.56 -3.00
N PRO A 289 -8.69 -17.39 -3.17
CA PRO A 289 -9.45 -18.16 -4.15
C PRO A 289 -9.10 -17.83 -5.61
N ARG A 290 -8.36 -16.75 -5.82
CA ARG A 290 -7.90 -16.25 -7.13
C ARG A 290 -6.41 -15.97 -7.10
N SER A 291 -5.73 -16.17 -8.23
CA SER A 291 -4.30 -15.79 -8.38
C SER A 291 -4.04 -14.31 -8.12
N ALA A 292 -5.05 -13.46 -8.36
CA ALA A 292 -5.01 -12.04 -8.09
C ALA A 292 -5.04 -11.67 -6.59
N GLY A 293 -5.37 -12.61 -5.71
CA GLY A 293 -5.49 -12.39 -4.26
C GLY A 293 -6.94 -12.35 -3.76
N PHE A 294 -7.12 -11.85 -2.55
CA PHE A 294 -8.42 -11.55 -1.96
C PHE A 294 -8.95 -10.22 -2.49
N THR A 295 -10.26 -10.13 -2.68
CA THR A 295 -10.95 -8.84 -2.92
C THR A 295 -10.95 -7.98 -1.65
N ARG A 296 -11.25 -6.70 -1.79
CA ARG A 296 -11.37 -5.79 -0.64
C ARG A 296 -12.43 -6.28 0.37
N ASN A 297 -13.56 -6.75 -0.11
CA ASN A 297 -14.62 -7.29 0.74
C ASN A 297 -14.17 -8.51 1.56
N GLU A 298 -13.45 -9.43 0.93
CA GLU A 298 -12.89 -10.60 1.63
C GLU A 298 -11.83 -10.19 2.65
N LEU A 299 -10.99 -9.19 2.35
CA LEU A 299 -10.03 -8.67 3.32
C LEU A 299 -10.73 -8.01 4.51
N VAL A 300 -11.83 -7.29 4.30
CA VAL A 300 -12.64 -6.70 5.40
C VAL A 300 -13.21 -7.80 6.31
N ASP A 301 -13.65 -8.92 5.74
CA ASP A 301 -14.08 -10.08 6.54
C ASP A 301 -12.92 -10.64 7.38
N LEU A 302 -11.73 -10.80 6.79
CA LEU A 302 -10.54 -11.29 7.49
C LEU A 302 -10.09 -10.32 8.59
N TYR A 303 -10.09 -9.02 8.34
CA TYR A 303 -9.84 -8.02 9.40
C TYR A 303 -10.86 -8.13 10.51
N SER A 304 -12.15 -8.35 10.18
CA SER A 304 -13.23 -8.44 11.16
C SER A 304 -13.18 -9.70 12.01
N LEU A 305 -12.65 -10.80 11.49
CA LEU A 305 -12.45 -12.07 12.20
C LEU A 305 -11.26 -12.02 13.17
N CYS A 306 -10.25 -11.19 12.89
CA CYS A 306 -9.01 -11.19 13.65
C CYS A 306 -9.06 -10.21 14.85
N HIS A 307 -8.21 -10.45 15.85
CA HIS A 307 -8.16 -9.67 17.09
C HIS A 307 -7.19 -8.50 17.01
N VAL A 308 -6.13 -8.65 16.22
CA VAL A 308 -5.07 -7.66 16.02
C VAL A 308 -4.50 -7.78 14.62
N VAL A 309 -4.03 -6.67 14.08
CA VAL A 309 -3.34 -6.61 12.80
C VAL A 309 -1.86 -6.33 13.05
N ALA A 310 -0.99 -7.11 12.41
CA ALA A 310 0.44 -6.85 12.32
C ALA A 310 0.75 -6.31 10.92
N ASP A 311 1.32 -5.11 10.82
CA ASP A 311 1.63 -4.52 9.52
C ASP A 311 3.08 -4.82 9.10
N GLN A 312 3.97 -3.87 9.07
CA GLN A 312 5.37 -4.03 8.64
C GLN A 312 6.34 -3.63 9.74
N PHE A 313 7.54 -4.28 9.72
CA PHE A 313 8.55 -4.11 10.77
C PHE A 313 9.92 -3.69 10.21
N SER A 314 9.98 -3.27 8.96
CA SER A 314 11.21 -2.77 8.34
C SER A 314 11.62 -1.39 8.88
N ASP A 315 12.89 -1.04 8.68
CA ASP A 315 13.49 0.22 9.16
C ASP A 315 12.98 1.48 8.44
N VAL A 316 11.99 1.34 7.57
CA VAL A 316 11.40 2.52 6.89
C VAL A 316 10.67 3.47 7.84
N GLY A 317 10.29 2.99 9.03
CA GLY A 317 9.69 3.83 10.07
C GLY A 317 8.30 4.36 9.74
N TRP A 318 7.59 3.73 8.81
CA TRP A 318 6.28 4.14 8.30
C TRP A 318 5.31 2.97 8.21
N PHE A 319 4.02 3.25 8.31
CA PHE A 319 2.96 2.26 8.19
C PHE A 319 2.59 1.97 6.71
N GLY A 320 2.02 0.79 6.46
CA GLY A 320 1.47 0.42 5.16
C GLY A 320 -0.05 0.59 5.07
N ASN A 321 -0.62 0.33 3.89
CA ASN A 321 -2.09 0.31 3.71
C ASN A 321 -2.78 -0.71 4.63
N VAL A 322 -2.10 -1.80 4.96
CA VAL A 322 -2.57 -2.82 5.92
C VAL A 322 -2.89 -2.20 7.28
N ALA A 323 -2.07 -1.27 7.75
CA ALA A 323 -2.32 -0.55 9.00
C ALA A 323 -3.57 0.33 8.91
N LEU A 324 -3.74 1.05 7.78
CA LEU A 324 -4.92 1.89 7.55
C LEU A 324 -6.20 1.05 7.50
N GLU A 325 -6.18 -0.06 6.77
CA GLU A 325 -7.32 -0.98 6.66
C GLU A 325 -7.65 -1.64 8.00
N GLY A 326 -6.63 -2.05 8.76
CA GLY A 326 -6.80 -2.59 10.11
C GLY A 326 -7.45 -1.59 11.06
N CYS A 327 -6.98 -0.34 11.06
CA CYS A 327 -7.58 0.76 11.82
C CYS A 327 -9.02 1.05 11.38
N ALA A 328 -9.29 1.09 10.07
CA ALA A 328 -10.63 1.30 9.52
C ALA A 328 -11.60 0.20 9.97
N CYS A 329 -11.12 -1.04 10.10
CA CYS A 329 -11.87 -2.19 10.64
C CYS A 329 -11.86 -2.25 12.18
N SER A 330 -11.50 -1.17 12.88
CA SER A 330 -11.45 -1.09 14.34
C SER A 330 -10.59 -2.20 14.97
N ARG A 331 -9.45 -2.52 14.37
CA ARG A 331 -8.47 -3.48 14.93
C ARG A 331 -7.25 -2.74 15.44
N PRO A 332 -6.72 -3.11 16.64
CA PRO A 332 -5.41 -2.65 17.08
C PRO A 332 -4.35 -3.02 16.03
N VAL A 333 -3.40 -2.13 15.79
CA VAL A 333 -2.34 -2.35 14.79
C VAL A 333 -0.98 -2.29 15.47
N ILE A 334 -0.21 -3.39 15.36
CA ILE A 334 1.21 -3.45 15.75
C ILE A 334 2.05 -3.19 14.51
N THR A 335 2.94 -2.23 14.55
CA THR A 335 3.81 -1.89 13.41
C THR A 335 5.07 -1.16 13.90
N ARG A 336 6.10 -1.14 13.05
CA ARG A 336 7.28 -0.31 13.31
C ARG A 336 7.09 1.07 12.70
N ILE A 337 7.17 2.10 13.52
CA ILE A 337 7.01 3.50 13.14
C ILE A 337 8.10 4.37 13.74
N ASP A 338 8.40 5.47 13.06
CA ASP A 338 9.21 6.56 13.59
C ASP A 338 8.28 7.66 14.12
N ASN A 339 8.19 7.76 15.46
CA ASN A 339 7.35 8.75 16.10
C ASN A 339 7.80 10.19 15.77
N GLY A 340 9.09 10.43 15.49
CA GLY A 340 9.59 11.73 15.11
C GLY A 340 9.08 12.20 13.75
N ILE A 341 8.85 11.25 12.82
CA ILE A 341 8.22 11.55 11.54
C ILE A 341 6.71 11.74 11.70
N LEU A 342 6.05 10.82 12.41
CA LEU A 342 4.59 10.85 12.55
C LEU A 342 4.10 12.11 13.28
N SER A 343 4.78 12.54 14.35
CA SER A 343 4.40 13.71 15.15
C SER A 343 4.49 15.05 14.40
N ARG A 344 5.17 15.07 13.24
CA ARG A 344 5.20 16.28 12.37
C ARG A 344 3.94 16.39 11.50
N LEU A 345 3.22 15.29 11.32
CA LEU A 345 2.10 15.18 10.38
C LEU A 345 0.76 14.98 11.07
N TYR A 346 0.79 14.32 12.23
CA TYR A 346 -0.39 13.97 13.01
C TYR A 346 -0.23 14.43 14.45
N SER A 347 -1.28 15.00 15.02
CA SER A 347 -1.29 15.38 16.44
C SER A 347 -1.27 14.16 17.37
N TRP A 348 -1.73 13.02 16.86
CA TRP A 348 -1.72 11.72 17.55
C TRP A 348 -1.84 10.58 16.54
N HIS A 349 -1.56 9.34 16.97
CA HIS A 349 -1.77 8.13 16.17
C HIS A 349 -2.11 6.92 17.06
N PRO A 350 -2.85 5.92 16.53
CA PRO A 350 -3.34 4.77 17.32
C PRO A 350 -2.37 3.59 17.37
N PHE A 351 -1.28 3.61 16.60
CA PHE A 351 -0.40 2.47 16.41
C PHE A 351 0.28 2.03 17.70
N LEU A 352 0.46 0.71 17.84
CA LEU A 352 1.25 0.08 18.88
C LEU A 352 2.66 -0.14 18.32
N PRO A 353 3.65 0.69 18.72
CA PRO A 353 4.98 0.61 18.14
C PRO A 353 5.69 -0.67 18.61
N ALA A 354 6.42 -1.30 17.68
CA ALA A 354 7.29 -2.43 17.96
C ALA A 354 8.56 -2.34 17.12
N SER A 355 9.70 -2.22 17.75
CA SER A 355 11.02 -2.09 17.15
C SER A 355 11.91 -3.33 17.34
N SER A 356 11.43 -4.30 18.12
CA SER A 356 12.09 -5.57 18.40
C SER A 356 11.10 -6.73 18.49
N PRO A 357 11.55 -8.00 18.38
CA PRO A 357 10.71 -9.17 18.66
C PRO A 357 10.10 -9.15 20.08
N ALA A 358 10.85 -8.67 21.06
CA ALA A 358 10.38 -8.54 22.44
C ALA A 358 9.23 -7.53 22.58
N ASP A 359 9.26 -6.42 21.83
CA ASP A 359 8.16 -5.46 21.80
C ASP A 359 6.90 -6.09 21.21
N ILE A 360 7.04 -6.85 20.11
CA ILE A 360 5.92 -7.58 19.50
C ILE A 360 5.29 -8.54 20.53
N ALA A 361 6.11 -9.36 21.20
CA ALA A 361 5.63 -10.29 22.20
C ALA A 361 4.91 -9.57 23.36
N THR A 362 5.41 -8.42 23.81
CA THR A 362 4.81 -7.60 24.86
C THR A 362 3.45 -7.04 24.43
N GLN A 363 3.37 -6.46 23.21
CA GLN A 363 2.11 -5.95 22.68
C GLN A 363 1.08 -7.07 22.49
N LEU A 364 1.50 -8.24 22.00
CA LEU A 364 0.63 -9.41 21.87
C LEU A 364 0.07 -9.87 23.20
N LEU A 365 0.90 -9.94 24.25
CA LEU A 365 0.44 -10.31 25.59
C LEU A 365 -0.60 -9.33 26.12
N LYS A 366 -0.33 -8.04 26.04
CA LYS A 366 -1.25 -6.99 26.46
C LYS A 366 -2.59 -7.12 25.75
N LEU A 367 -2.58 -7.26 24.43
CA LEU A 367 -3.80 -7.41 23.65
C LEU A 367 -4.50 -8.76 23.84
N TYR A 368 -3.77 -9.82 24.19
CA TYR A 368 -4.35 -11.12 24.50
C TYR A 368 -5.13 -11.09 25.82
N THR A 369 -4.53 -10.52 26.87
CA THR A 369 -5.07 -10.52 28.24
C THR A 369 -6.12 -9.45 28.49
N ASP A 370 -6.02 -8.31 27.82
CA ASP A 370 -6.89 -7.14 28.04
C ASP A 370 -7.83 -6.91 26.85
N THR A 371 -9.06 -7.39 26.97
CA THR A 371 -10.11 -7.22 25.97
C THR A 371 -10.56 -5.77 25.83
N GLU A 372 -10.59 -5.01 26.93
CA GLU A 372 -11.00 -3.60 26.89
C GLU A 372 -9.94 -2.74 26.21
N GLU A 373 -8.65 -2.99 26.47
CA GLU A 373 -7.57 -2.32 25.75
C GLU A 373 -7.68 -2.59 24.23
N ARG A 374 -8.00 -3.83 23.81
CA ARG A 374 -8.24 -4.14 22.39
C ARG A 374 -9.35 -3.27 21.77
N LYS A 375 -10.48 -3.16 22.48
CA LYS A 375 -11.62 -2.36 22.02
C LYS A 375 -11.26 -0.87 21.94
N ILE A 376 -10.61 -0.35 22.98
CA ILE A 376 -10.17 1.05 23.04
C ILE A 376 -9.21 1.36 21.87
N ARG A 377 -8.19 0.53 21.66
CA ARG A 377 -7.22 0.71 20.55
C ARG A 377 -7.87 0.58 19.19
N GLY A 378 -8.78 -0.36 19.03
CA GLY A 378 -9.55 -0.49 17.78
C GLY A 378 -10.39 0.75 17.49
N ALA A 379 -11.12 1.26 18.50
CA ALA A 379 -11.93 2.47 18.36
C ALA A 379 -11.06 3.72 18.07
N GLN A 380 -9.92 3.85 18.73
CA GLN A 380 -8.94 4.90 18.43
C GLN A 380 -8.45 4.81 16.99
N GLY A 381 -8.12 3.59 16.50
CA GLY A 381 -7.74 3.36 15.12
C GLY A 381 -8.80 3.87 14.14
N ARG A 382 -10.05 3.50 14.35
CA ARG A 382 -11.17 3.92 13.51
C ARG A 382 -11.33 5.44 13.50
N ARG A 383 -11.34 6.08 14.67
CA ARG A 383 -11.43 7.54 14.81
C ARG A 383 -10.30 8.25 14.07
N TRP A 384 -9.07 7.73 14.14
CA TRP A 384 -7.91 8.31 13.47
C TRP A 384 -8.06 8.24 11.93
N ILE A 385 -8.60 7.12 11.39
CA ILE A 385 -8.91 7.02 9.96
C ILE A 385 -9.98 8.02 9.55
N GLU A 386 -11.04 8.19 10.35
CA GLU A 386 -12.11 9.17 10.09
C GLU A 386 -11.57 10.60 10.07
N GLU A 387 -10.63 10.92 10.97
CA GLU A 387 -10.05 12.26 11.12
C GLU A 387 -9.03 12.60 10.02
N TYR A 388 -8.19 11.63 9.60
CA TYR A 388 -7.04 11.94 8.73
C TYR A 388 -7.05 11.24 7.37
N HIS A 389 -7.78 10.16 7.21
CA HIS A 389 -7.67 9.29 6.04
C HIS A 389 -8.99 8.96 5.35
N SER A 390 -10.14 9.36 5.88
CA SER A 390 -11.41 9.16 5.18
C SER A 390 -11.43 9.91 3.85
N LEU A 391 -12.34 9.54 2.94
CA LEU A 391 -12.54 10.28 1.69
C LEU A 391 -12.90 11.74 1.98
N GLU A 392 -13.73 11.96 3.01
CA GLU A 392 -14.21 13.27 3.45
C GLU A 392 -13.07 14.14 4.03
N ALA A 393 -12.14 13.53 4.78
CA ALA A 393 -11.01 14.25 5.35
C ALA A 393 -9.93 14.57 4.30
N THR A 394 -9.69 13.66 3.37
CA THR A 394 -8.58 13.78 2.40
C THR A 394 -8.98 14.54 1.13
N GLY A 395 -10.23 14.42 0.69
CA GLY A 395 -10.70 15.01 -0.55
C GLY A 395 -10.47 16.52 -0.65
N PRO A 396 -10.81 17.33 0.38
CA PRO A 396 -10.56 18.78 0.37
C PRO A 396 -9.06 19.12 0.27
N VAL A 397 -8.19 18.33 0.90
CA VAL A 397 -6.73 18.52 0.86
C VAL A 397 -6.23 18.37 -0.58
N TYR A 398 -6.60 17.26 -1.24
CA TYR A 398 -6.26 17.04 -2.64
C TYR A 398 -6.87 18.08 -3.57
N ALA A 399 -8.17 18.38 -3.45
CA ALA A 399 -8.84 19.34 -4.31
C ALA A 399 -8.21 20.74 -4.23
N THR A 400 -7.88 21.21 -3.04
CA THR A 400 -7.21 22.51 -2.83
C THR A 400 -5.83 22.52 -3.49
N ARG A 401 -5.04 21.46 -3.32
CA ARG A 401 -3.71 21.38 -3.92
C ARG A 401 -3.76 21.29 -5.44
N LEU A 402 -4.69 20.52 -5.99
CA LEU A 402 -4.88 20.40 -7.44
C LEU A 402 -5.26 21.75 -8.08
N ARG A 403 -6.15 22.54 -7.45
CA ARG A 403 -6.48 23.88 -7.94
C ARG A 403 -5.29 24.81 -7.96
N HIS A 404 -4.51 24.83 -6.87
CA HIS A 404 -3.28 25.63 -6.80
C HIS A 404 -2.30 25.24 -7.92
N LEU A 405 -2.08 23.93 -8.14
CA LEU A 405 -1.14 23.43 -9.16
C LEU A 405 -1.62 23.65 -10.60
N ALA A 406 -2.90 23.75 -10.85
CA ALA A 406 -3.41 24.04 -12.18
C ALA A 406 -3.31 25.52 -12.56
N GLN A 407 -3.34 26.44 -11.57
CA GLN A 407 -3.29 27.89 -11.78
C GLN A 407 -1.86 28.45 -11.84
N ALA A 408 -0.91 27.82 -11.17
CA ALA A 408 0.50 28.19 -11.15
C ALA A 408 1.20 27.82 -12.46
#